data_8c3be1b047be9a45fe1f80ff6d957c7f
#
_entry.id   8c3be1b047be9a45fe1f80ff6d957c7f
#
_cell.length_a   1.000
_cell.length_b   1.000
_cell.length_c   1.000
_cell.angle_alpha   90.00
_cell.angle_beta   90.00
_cell.angle_gamma   90.00
#
_symmetry.space_group_name_H-M   'P 1'
#
loop_
_entity.id
_entity.type
_entity.pdbx_description
1 polymer ?
#
loop_
_entity_poly.entity_id
_entity_poly.type
_entity_poly.pdbx_seq_one_letter_code
_entity_poly.pdbx_strand_id
1 'polypeptide(L)'
;MRLRTILPLIAGFVGFLPTGALGQSVTAVETASPVERIFSTEDGLHVEAGGKVFALTTCDVAPGICLEPVARPPHPARAPAGALPDGYVAVAASGDIRQAWYGRPTTRYAHGVLGDAIEAASLVTVTASGEKHETVLPAEQVFEDITPRIADLDGDGRNEVITIRSSKTGGAAVAVYGLAGGALSLRGAGSENGRTNRWLNIAGFLPSGDGGLTLYGVRTPHIGGRLFSLGFRDGVVTEQNDIATDVSNHIIGSRELGLSAVGKFGGRVELVLPSQDRKRLRFPLSNRADITLPGAIDQAIALLEGQLVTATVDGTLVVISP
;
A
#
# COMPACT_ATOMS: atom_id res chain seq x y z
N MET A 1 -69.04 31.93 -40.29
CA MET A 1 -68.41 32.47 -39.03
C MET A 1 -67.99 31.29 -38.17
N ARG A 2 -66.75 30.89 -38.24
CA ARG A 2 -66.22 29.74 -37.46
C ARG A 2 -65.28 30.29 -36.37
N LEU A 3 -65.68 30.14 -35.12
CA LEU A 3 -64.88 30.48 -33.98
C LEU A 3 -63.67 29.47 -33.85
N ARG A 4 -62.44 29.99 -33.77
CA ARG A 4 -61.26 29.24 -33.45
C ARG A 4 -61.00 29.42 -31.96
N THR A 5 -61.11 28.32 -31.23
CA THR A 5 -60.72 28.25 -29.82
C THR A 5 -59.19 28.07 -29.71
N ILE A 6 -58.50 28.98 -29.02
CA ILE A 6 -57.05 28.91 -28.72
C ILE A 6 -56.91 28.31 -27.36
N LEU A 7 -56.26 27.14 -27.28
CA LEU A 7 -55.80 26.51 -26.01
C LEU A 7 -54.46 27.10 -25.60
N PRO A 8 -54.24 27.48 -24.35
CA PRO A 8 -52.94 27.90 -23.88
C PRO A 8 -52.02 26.70 -23.61
N LEU A 9 -50.82 26.76 -24.15
CA LEU A 9 -49.73 25.82 -23.91
C LEU A 9 -49.14 26.09 -22.50
N ILE A 10 -49.34 25.16 -21.55
CA ILE A 10 -48.69 25.20 -20.25
C ILE A 10 -47.29 24.60 -20.43
N ALA A 11 -46.24 25.43 -20.40
CA ALA A 11 -44.87 25.01 -20.34
C ALA A 11 -44.54 24.53 -18.92
N GLY A 12 -44.47 23.22 -18.74
CA GLY A 12 -44.01 22.62 -17.49
C GLY A 12 -42.49 22.85 -17.31
N PHE A 13 -42.14 23.67 -16.32
CA PHE A 13 -40.78 23.84 -15.88
C PHE A 13 -40.37 22.56 -15.11
N VAL A 14 -39.61 21.67 -15.75
CA VAL A 14 -38.94 20.59 -15.06
C VAL A 14 -37.74 21.20 -14.34
N GLY A 15 -37.93 21.49 -13.06
CA GLY A 15 -36.85 21.89 -12.19
C GLY A 15 -35.86 20.72 -12.00
N PHE A 16 -34.68 20.83 -12.59
CA PHE A 16 -33.54 20.01 -12.21
C PHE A 16 -33.19 20.43 -10.80
N LEU A 17 -33.49 19.56 -9.83
CA LEU A 17 -32.85 19.62 -8.51
C LEU A 17 -31.38 19.29 -8.73
N PRO A 18 -30.42 20.13 -8.30
CA PRO A 18 -29.05 19.77 -8.32
C PRO A 18 -28.91 18.56 -7.37
N THR A 19 -28.51 17.42 -7.89
CA THR A 19 -27.95 16.35 -7.06
C THR A 19 -26.74 16.96 -6.36
N GLY A 20 -26.91 17.32 -5.09
CA GLY A 20 -25.82 17.82 -4.27
C GLY A 20 -24.68 16.82 -4.35
N ALA A 21 -23.55 17.23 -4.89
CA ALA A 21 -22.31 16.53 -4.72
C ALA A 21 -22.11 16.45 -3.20
N LEU A 22 -22.18 15.25 -2.63
CA LEU A 22 -21.75 14.99 -1.26
C LEU A 22 -20.30 15.44 -1.20
N GLY A 23 -20.05 16.58 -0.57
CA GLY A 23 -18.70 17.14 -0.47
C GLY A 23 -17.85 16.20 0.37
N GLN A 24 -16.61 16.02 -0.03
CA GLN A 24 -15.60 15.29 0.77
C GLN A 24 -15.64 15.75 2.21
N SER A 25 -15.73 14.81 3.15
CA SER A 25 -15.71 15.12 4.58
C SER A 25 -14.52 14.44 5.25
N VAL A 26 -13.92 15.14 6.20
CA VAL A 26 -12.84 14.63 7.07
C VAL A 26 -13.36 14.71 8.50
N THR A 27 -13.52 13.56 9.13
CA THR A 27 -14.10 13.47 10.47
C THR A 27 -13.08 12.83 11.42
N ALA A 28 -12.75 13.54 12.49
CA ALA A 28 -12.04 12.97 13.62
C ALA A 28 -13.02 12.13 14.44
N VAL A 29 -12.67 10.90 14.73
CA VAL A 29 -13.47 9.96 15.53
C VAL A 29 -12.80 9.84 16.90
N GLU A 30 -13.57 10.14 17.94
CA GLU A 30 -13.08 9.97 19.31
C GLU A 30 -12.94 8.50 19.64
N THR A 31 -11.77 8.14 20.17
CA THR A 31 -11.45 6.83 20.72
C THR A 31 -11.12 6.98 22.19
N ALA A 32 -11.40 5.95 22.99
CA ALA A 32 -11.14 5.99 24.44
C ALA A 32 -9.65 6.14 24.80
N SER A 33 -8.77 5.83 23.87
CA SER A 33 -7.31 5.97 23.96
C SER A 33 -6.75 6.30 22.58
N PRO A 34 -5.58 6.90 22.48
CA PRO A 34 -4.92 7.14 21.19
C PRO A 34 -4.79 5.86 20.37
N VAL A 35 -5.00 5.99 19.06
CA VAL A 35 -4.78 4.89 18.11
C VAL A 35 -3.28 4.62 18.00
N GLU A 36 -2.91 3.38 18.23
CA GLU A 36 -1.52 2.90 18.21
C GLU A 36 -1.20 2.23 16.86
N ARG A 37 -2.22 1.61 16.24
CA ARG A 37 -2.05 0.89 14.98
C ARG A 37 -3.36 0.73 14.23
N ILE A 38 -3.28 0.75 12.89
CA ILE A 38 -4.35 0.35 11.97
C ILE A 38 -3.80 -0.81 11.12
N PHE A 39 -4.53 -1.91 11.02
CA PHE A 39 -4.07 -3.08 10.30
C PHE A 39 -5.22 -3.92 9.76
N SER A 40 -4.99 -4.61 8.64
CA SER A 40 -5.94 -5.54 8.04
C SER A 40 -5.57 -6.98 8.36
N THR A 41 -6.60 -7.82 8.52
CA THR A 41 -6.50 -9.28 8.60
C THR A 41 -7.49 -9.91 7.63
N GLU A 42 -7.56 -11.22 7.58
CA GLU A 42 -8.60 -11.94 6.82
C GLU A 42 -10.02 -11.58 7.29
N ASP A 43 -10.18 -11.26 8.58
CA ASP A 43 -11.47 -10.90 9.21
C ASP A 43 -11.85 -9.41 8.98
N GLY A 44 -10.99 -8.59 8.37
CA GLY A 44 -11.27 -7.19 8.07
C GLY A 44 -10.24 -6.19 8.60
N LEU A 45 -10.69 -4.94 8.75
CA LEU A 45 -9.87 -3.83 9.19
C LEU A 45 -9.99 -3.66 10.72
N HIS A 46 -8.86 -3.44 11.37
CA HIS A 46 -8.75 -3.32 12.81
C HIS A 46 -7.98 -2.09 13.25
N VAL A 47 -8.32 -1.60 14.43
CA VAL A 47 -7.61 -0.53 15.15
C VAL A 47 -7.16 -1.06 16.50
N GLU A 48 -5.93 -0.77 16.87
CA GLU A 48 -5.40 -0.95 18.21
C GLU A 48 -5.33 0.40 18.93
N ALA A 49 -5.92 0.47 20.12
CA ALA A 49 -5.94 1.68 20.95
C ALA A 49 -5.98 1.27 22.43
N GLY A 50 -5.04 1.80 23.24
CA GLY A 50 -4.92 1.49 24.67
C GLY A 50 -4.73 0.00 24.95
N GLY A 51 -3.99 -0.70 24.11
CA GLY A 51 -3.74 -2.13 24.22
C GLY A 51 -4.94 -3.03 23.88
N LYS A 52 -6.06 -2.46 23.44
CA LYS A 52 -7.26 -3.19 23.00
C LYS A 52 -7.37 -3.15 21.48
N VAL A 53 -8.02 -4.17 20.90
CA VAL A 53 -8.29 -4.24 19.47
C VAL A 53 -9.78 -4.05 19.22
N PHE A 54 -10.06 -3.29 18.18
CA PHE A 54 -11.42 -3.02 17.70
C PHE A 54 -11.48 -3.37 16.21
N ALA A 55 -12.54 -4.06 15.79
CA ALA A 55 -12.90 -4.14 14.39
C ALA A 55 -13.53 -2.82 13.95
N LEU A 56 -13.13 -2.34 12.77
CA LEU A 56 -13.82 -1.24 12.11
C LEU A 56 -14.91 -1.82 11.22
N THR A 57 -16.15 -1.41 11.48
CA THR A 57 -17.32 -1.83 10.75
C THR A 57 -18.11 -0.63 10.24
N THR A 58 -18.92 -0.81 9.23
CA THR A 58 -19.87 0.23 8.81
C THR A 58 -21.08 0.26 9.72
N CYS A 59 -21.61 1.46 9.99
CA CYS A 59 -22.80 1.65 10.82
C CYS A 59 -23.57 2.92 10.41
N ASP A 60 -24.82 3.06 10.91
CA ASP A 60 -25.70 4.19 10.59
C ASP A 60 -25.37 5.48 11.34
N VAL A 61 -24.38 5.46 12.22
CA VAL A 61 -23.93 6.64 12.97
C VAL A 61 -22.82 7.35 12.22
N ALA A 62 -22.96 8.66 11.99
CA ALA A 62 -21.90 9.44 11.36
C ALA A 62 -20.57 9.30 12.11
N PRO A 63 -19.45 9.09 11.40
CA PRO A 63 -19.23 9.21 9.97
C PRO A 63 -19.47 7.91 9.17
N GLY A 64 -20.23 6.95 9.66
CA GLY A 64 -20.56 5.69 8.99
C GLY A 64 -19.60 4.55 9.33
N ILE A 65 -18.69 4.76 10.30
CA ILE A 65 -17.74 3.76 10.80
C ILE A 65 -17.85 3.67 12.31
N CYS A 66 -17.97 2.43 12.81
CA CYS A 66 -18.02 2.10 14.21
C CYS A 66 -16.82 1.23 14.62
N LEU A 67 -16.49 1.29 15.90
CA LEU A 67 -15.43 0.51 16.55
C LEU A 67 -16.09 -0.54 17.44
N GLU A 68 -15.92 -1.81 17.12
CA GLU A 68 -16.44 -2.93 17.90
C GLU A 68 -15.29 -3.64 18.62
N PRO A 69 -15.29 -3.75 19.95
CA PRO A 69 -14.26 -4.48 20.68
C PRO A 69 -14.22 -5.95 20.23
N VAL A 70 -13.04 -6.42 19.86
CA VAL A 70 -12.84 -7.82 19.45
C VAL A 70 -11.64 -8.43 20.16
N ALA A 71 -11.59 -9.76 20.19
CA ALA A 71 -10.38 -10.45 20.57
C ALA A 71 -9.27 -10.10 19.56
N ARG A 72 -8.03 -10.01 20.03
CA ARG A 72 -6.91 -9.75 19.11
C ARG A 72 -6.86 -10.84 18.05
N PRO A 73 -7.00 -10.49 16.76
CA PRO A 73 -6.90 -11.48 15.69
C PRO A 73 -5.49 -12.09 15.65
N PRO A 74 -5.34 -13.28 15.09
CA PRO A 74 -4.03 -13.89 14.95
C PRO A 74 -3.12 -12.97 14.12
N HIS A 75 -1.90 -12.80 14.58
CA HIS A 75 -0.90 -12.09 13.80
C HIS A 75 -0.61 -12.86 12.49
N PRO A 76 -0.23 -12.16 11.41
CA PRO A 76 0.34 -12.84 10.24
C PRO A 76 1.44 -13.81 10.67
N ALA A 77 1.58 -14.91 9.96
CA ALA A 77 2.58 -15.92 10.28
C ALA A 77 3.98 -15.29 10.26
N ARG A 78 4.66 -15.31 11.39
CA ARG A 78 6.05 -14.89 11.44
C ARG A 78 6.92 -15.80 10.61
N ALA A 79 7.98 -15.24 10.04
CA ALA A 79 8.97 -16.02 9.32
C ALA A 79 9.58 -17.09 10.24
N PRO A 80 9.95 -18.28 9.70
CA PRO A 80 10.51 -19.38 10.50
C PRO A 80 11.80 -19.02 11.23
N ALA A 81 12.19 -19.82 12.19
CA ALA A 81 13.46 -19.67 12.90
C ALA A 81 14.65 -19.60 11.90
N GLY A 82 15.55 -18.64 12.10
CA GLY A 82 16.67 -18.36 11.20
C GLY A 82 16.32 -17.42 10.01
N ALA A 83 15.07 -17.01 9.89
CA ALA A 83 14.65 -15.94 9.00
C ALA A 83 14.86 -14.56 9.65
N LEU A 84 14.48 -13.49 8.92
CA LEU A 84 14.50 -12.12 9.45
C LEU A 84 13.67 -12.07 10.75
N PRO A 85 14.21 -11.58 11.88
CA PRO A 85 13.58 -11.72 13.21
C PRO A 85 12.19 -11.09 13.32
N ASP A 86 11.96 -9.99 12.61
CA ASP A 86 10.69 -9.25 12.55
C ASP A 86 9.92 -9.49 11.26
N GLY A 87 10.43 -10.38 10.40
CA GLY A 87 9.83 -10.73 9.12
C GLY A 87 8.55 -11.54 9.25
N TYR A 88 7.70 -11.42 8.24
CA TYR A 88 6.49 -12.20 8.09
C TYR A 88 6.52 -13.04 6.82
N VAL A 89 5.69 -14.07 6.80
CA VAL A 89 5.46 -14.88 5.60
C VAL A 89 4.41 -14.20 4.73
N ALA A 90 4.79 -13.81 3.53
CA ALA A 90 3.83 -13.46 2.50
C ALA A 90 3.14 -14.73 1.98
N VAL A 91 1.83 -14.67 1.76
CA VAL A 91 1.01 -15.79 1.29
C VAL A 91 0.19 -15.36 0.07
N ALA A 92 0.20 -16.19 -0.98
CA ALA A 92 -0.64 -16.01 -2.15
C ALA A 92 -1.74 -17.08 -2.20
N ALA A 93 -2.96 -16.66 -2.57
CA ALA A 93 -4.11 -17.55 -2.68
C ALA A 93 -4.02 -18.50 -3.89
N SER A 94 -3.27 -18.13 -4.94
CA SER A 94 -3.13 -18.89 -6.21
C SER A 94 -1.72 -18.75 -6.78
N GLY A 95 -1.45 -19.37 -7.90
CA GLY A 95 -0.16 -19.32 -8.60
C GLY A 95 0.82 -20.40 -8.16
N ASP A 96 2.00 -20.39 -8.73
CA ASP A 96 3.05 -21.39 -8.51
C ASP A 96 3.85 -21.15 -7.22
N ILE A 97 4.14 -19.91 -6.85
CA ILE A 97 4.73 -19.51 -5.56
C ILE A 97 3.60 -19.15 -4.60
N ARG A 98 3.54 -19.84 -3.45
CA ARG A 98 2.46 -19.70 -2.47
C ARG A 98 2.89 -18.99 -1.19
N GLN A 99 4.17 -19.06 -0.86
CA GLN A 99 4.72 -18.37 0.31
C GLN A 99 6.08 -17.78 -0.04
N ALA A 100 6.42 -16.68 0.62
CA ALA A 100 7.75 -16.07 0.55
C ALA A 100 8.10 -15.35 1.85
N TRP A 101 9.38 -15.38 2.22
CA TRP A 101 9.91 -14.62 3.36
C TRP A 101 11.40 -14.34 3.19
N TYR A 102 11.91 -13.39 3.97
CA TYR A 102 13.33 -13.06 4.01
C TYR A 102 14.09 -13.93 5.00
N GLY A 103 15.27 -14.37 4.61
CA GLY A 103 16.14 -15.25 5.40
C GLY A 103 17.54 -14.72 5.57
N ARG A 104 18.34 -15.45 6.36
CA ARG A 104 19.75 -15.13 6.64
C ARG A 104 19.96 -13.70 7.14
N PRO A 105 19.48 -13.37 8.36
CA PRO A 105 19.65 -12.04 8.93
C PRO A 105 21.13 -11.63 8.96
N THR A 106 21.39 -10.36 8.68
CA THR A 106 22.74 -9.82 8.54
C THR A 106 22.79 -8.34 8.88
N THR A 107 23.93 -7.88 9.40
CA THR A 107 24.18 -6.44 9.68
C THR A 107 25.13 -5.80 8.68
N ARG A 108 25.37 -6.43 7.52
CA ARG A 108 26.34 -5.97 6.51
C ARG A 108 25.93 -4.68 5.78
N TYR A 109 24.70 -4.21 6.00
CA TYR A 109 24.15 -2.97 5.45
C TYR A 109 23.38 -2.24 6.56
N ALA A 110 24.06 -1.43 7.33
CA ALA A 110 23.50 -0.77 8.50
C ALA A 110 22.87 0.57 8.09
N HIS A 111 21.58 0.55 7.74
CA HIS A 111 20.84 1.77 7.39
C HIS A 111 19.81 2.17 8.45
N GLY A 112 19.18 1.22 9.13
CA GLY A 112 18.21 1.48 10.19
C GLY A 112 16.91 2.17 9.72
N VAL A 113 16.61 2.16 8.44
CA VAL A 113 15.41 2.80 7.88
C VAL A 113 14.12 2.17 8.40
N LEU A 114 14.16 0.87 8.73
CA LEU A 114 13.05 0.08 9.27
C LEU A 114 13.13 -0.10 10.80
N GLY A 115 13.95 0.67 11.51
CA GLY A 115 14.01 0.72 12.97
C GLY A 115 15.12 -0.08 13.62
N ASP A 116 15.82 -0.94 12.87
CA ASP A 116 17.05 -1.60 13.33
C ASP A 116 18.09 -1.68 12.19
N ALA A 117 19.19 -2.41 12.44
CA ALA A 117 20.28 -2.57 11.47
C ALA A 117 20.39 -4.02 10.96
N ILE A 118 19.31 -4.81 11.09
CA ILE A 118 19.28 -6.21 10.68
C ILE A 118 18.49 -6.34 9.40
N GLU A 119 19.17 -6.65 8.31
CA GLU A 119 18.58 -6.87 7.01
C GLU A 119 18.65 -8.36 6.63
N ALA A 120 18.06 -8.75 5.51
CA ALA A 120 18.10 -10.12 5.04
C ALA A 120 19.10 -10.33 3.90
N ALA A 121 19.79 -11.47 3.91
CA ALA A 121 20.71 -11.87 2.85
C ALA A 121 20.10 -12.88 1.87
N SER A 122 18.93 -13.42 2.13
CA SER A 122 18.26 -14.36 1.23
C SER A 122 16.76 -14.14 1.14
N LEU A 123 16.20 -14.60 0.03
CA LEU A 123 14.78 -14.74 -0.21
C LEU A 123 14.45 -16.23 -0.30
N VAL A 124 13.44 -16.65 0.42
CA VAL A 124 12.95 -18.02 0.46
C VAL A 124 11.53 -18.05 -0.07
N THR A 125 11.21 -19.03 -0.90
CA THR A 125 9.85 -19.27 -1.40
C THR A 125 9.43 -20.73 -1.20
N VAL A 126 8.11 -20.95 -1.12
CA VAL A 126 7.49 -22.26 -1.15
C VAL A 126 6.46 -22.31 -2.26
N THR A 127 6.55 -23.32 -3.09
CA THR A 127 5.64 -23.54 -4.23
C THR A 127 4.31 -24.12 -3.80
N ALA A 128 3.36 -24.18 -4.74
CA ALA A 128 2.09 -24.88 -4.55
C ALA A 128 2.26 -26.40 -4.28
N SER A 129 3.36 -27.02 -4.75
CA SER A 129 3.72 -28.41 -4.45
C SER A 129 4.41 -28.59 -3.10
N GLY A 130 4.72 -27.50 -2.37
CA GLY A 130 5.46 -27.54 -1.11
C GLY A 130 6.98 -27.52 -1.27
N GLU A 131 7.49 -27.40 -2.50
CA GLU A 131 8.94 -27.32 -2.76
C GLU A 131 9.48 -25.97 -2.29
N LYS A 132 10.61 -26.01 -1.58
CA LYS A 132 11.27 -24.82 -1.04
C LYS A 132 12.46 -24.41 -1.90
N HIS A 133 12.51 -23.14 -2.28
CA HIS A 133 13.64 -22.55 -3.00
C HIS A 133 14.22 -21.38 -2.20
N GLU A 134 15.52 -21.17 -2.29
CA GLU A 134 16.22 -20.06 -1.67
C GLU A 134 17.19 -19.44 -2.68
N THR A 135 17.19 -18.12 -2.77
CA THR A 135 18.23 -17.34 -3.45
C THR A 135 18.98 -16.47 -2.44
N VAL A 136 20.30 -16.43 -2.55
CA VAL A 136 21.18 -15.69 -1.63
C VAL A 136 21.83 -14.53 -2.38
N LEU A 137 21.76 -13.34 -1.79
CA LEU A 137 22.36 -12.15 -2.39
C LEU A 137 23.88 -12.11 -2.18
N PRO A 138 24.62 -11.51 -3.13
CA PRO A 138 26.03 -11.18 -2.96
C PRO A 138 26.28 -10.32 -1.72
N ALA A 139 27.51 -10.33 -1.20
CA ALA A 139 27.89 -9.62 0.03
C ALA A 139 27.63 -8.10 0.00
N GLU A 140 27.55 -7.52 -1.20
CA GLU A 140 27.32 -6.08 -1.41
C GLU A 140 25.83 -5.69 -1.44
N GLN A 141 24.92 -6.67 -1.25
CA GLN A 141 23.47 -6.46 -1.34
C GLN A 141 22.75 -7.06 -0.15
N VAL A 142 21.58 -6.50 0.16
CA VAL A 142 20.62 -7.01 1.14
C VAL A 142 19.20 -6.84 0.61
N PHE A 143 18.24 -7.57 1.19
CA PHE A 143 16.84 -7.23 1.13
C PHE A 143 16.54 -6.30 2.32
N GLU A 144 16.21 -5.06 2.02
CA GLU A 144 15.92 -4.00 3.00
C GLU A 144 14.42 -3.78 3.08
N ASP A 145 13.73 -4.78 3.63
CA ASP A 145 12.28 -4.90 3.68
C ASP A 145 11.88 -5.91 4.77
N ILE A 146 10.61 -5.87 5.22
CA ILE A 146 10.13 -6.75 6.30
C ILE A 146 9.42 -7.97 5.74
N THR A 147 8.63 -7.78 4.68
CA THR A 147 7.80 -8.84 4.07
C THR A 147 7.81 -8.67 2.56
N PRO A 148 8.18 -9.70 1.78
CA PRO A 148 8.06 -9.63 0.33
C PRO A 148 6.58 -9.57 -0.10
N ARG A 149 6.32 -9.22 -1.36
CA ARG A 149 4.98 -9.26 -1.96
C ARG A 149 4.96 -10.35 -3.02
N ILE A 150 3.84 -11.05 -3.12
CA ILE A 150 3.64 -12.09 -4.13
C ILE A 150 2.48 -11.65 -5.02
N ALA A 151 2.70 -11.58 -6.33
CA ALA A 151 1.69 -11.22 -7.31
C ALA A 151 2.06 -11.75 -8.70
N ASP A 152 1.06 -12.02 -9.51
CA ASP A 152 1.21 -12.23 -10.95
C ASP A 152 1.30 -10.85 -11.62
N LEU A 153 2.53 -10.38 -11.86
CA LEU A 153 2.79 -9.03 -12.36
C LEU A 153 2.50 -8.88 -13.86
N ASP A 154 2.77 -9.91 -14.64
CA ASP A 154 2.61 -9.84 -16.09
C ASP A 154 1.37 -10.55 -16.62
N GLY A 155 0.58 -11.17 -15.74
CA GLY A 155 -0.68 -11.83 -16.07
C GLY A 155 -0.49 -13.18 -16.78
N ASP A 156 0.65 -13.83 -16.59
CA ASP A 156 0.96 -15.14 -17.20
C ASP A 156 0.45 -16.34 -16.38
N GLY A 157 -0.13 -16.07 -15.19
CA GLY A 157 -0.66 -17.07 -14.25
C GLY A 157 0.39 -17.62 -13.28
N ARG A 158 1.62 -17.13 -13.32
CA ARG A 158 2.69 -17.44 -12.38
C ARG A 158 2.94 -16.25 -11.45
N ASN A 159 3.41 -16.52 -10.26
CA ASN A 159 3.65 -15.48 -9.29
C ASN A 159 5.10 -15.00 -9.33
N GLU A 160 5.27 -13.69 -9.35
CA GLU A 160 6.52 -13.04 -8.98
C GLU A 160 6.56 -12.74 -7.50
N VAL A 161 7.78 -12.69 -6.96
CA VAL A 161 8.07 -12.18 -5.64
C VAL A 161 8.77 -10.84 -5.76
N ILE A 162 8.09 -9.80 -5.31
CA ILE A 162 8.53 -8.41 -5.39
C ILE A 162 9.19 -8.02 -4.07
N THR A 163 10.40 -7.51 -4.15
CA THR A 163 11.27 -7.18 -3.02
C THR A 163 11.85 -5.78 -3.14
N ILE A 164 12.33 -5.24 -2.03
CA ILE A 164 13.21 -4.07 -2.01
C ILE A 164 14.63 -4.57 -1.74
N ARG A 165 15.49 -4.45 -2.74
CA ARG A 165 16.90 -4.87 -2.67
C ARG A 165 17.79 -3.64 -2.65
N SER A 166 18.63 -3.53 -1.63
CA SER A 166 19.59 -2.43 -1.49
C SER A 166 21.01 -2.88 -1.75
N SER A 167 21.79 -2.04 -2.43
CA SER A 167 23.22 -2.23 -2.67
C SER A 167 24.05 -1.17 -1.95
N LYS A 168 25.28 -1.52 -1.59
CA LYS A 168 26.26 -0.60 -0.96
C LYS A 168 26.69 0.55 -1.86
N THR A 169 26.40 0.48 -3.14
CA THR A 169 26.81 1.51 -4.12
C THR A 169 25.63 2.33 -4.62
N GLY A 170 24.50 1.70 -4.92
CA GLY A 170 23.38 2.32 -5.61
C GLY A 170 22.13 2.56 -4.72
N GLY A 171 22.08 1.99 -3.50
CA GLY A 171 20.90 2.05 -2.63
C GLY A 171 19.80 1.09 -3.09
N ALA A 172 18.55 1.41 -2.77
CA ALA A 172 17.42 0.53 -2.99
C ALA A 172 16.94 0.50 -4.44
N ALA A 173 16.50 -0.67 -4.88
CA ALA A 173 15.76 -0.92 -6.12
C ALA A 173 14.63 -1.92 -5.87
N VAL A 174 13.56 -1.83 -6.63
CA VAL A 174 12.59 -2.94 -6.72
C VAL A 174 13.25 -4.07 -7.48
N ALA A 175 13.20 -5.29 -6.93
CA ALA A 175 13.70 -6.47 -7.59
C ALA A 175 12.60 -7.55 -7.65
N VAL A 176 12.42 -8.12 -8.82
CA VAL A 176 11.38 -9.10 -9.16
C VAL A 176 12.04 -10.45 -9.30
N TYR A 177 11.61 -11.40 -8.48
CA TYR A 177 12.07 -12.79 -8.50
C TYR A 177 10.94 -13.71 -8.97
N GLY A 178 11.29 -14.83 -9.56
CA GLY A 178 10.34 -15.86 -9.97
C GLY A 178 11.03 -17.19 -10.22
N LEU A 179 10.26 -18.24 -10.39
CA LEU A 179 10.79 -19.56 -10.74
C LEU A 179 11.16 -19.63 -12.22
N ALA A 180 12.40 -19.98 -12.51
CA ALA A 180 12.88 -20.23 -13.86
C ALA A 180 13.80 -21.46 -13.88
N GLY A 181 13.52 -22.43 -14.75
CA GLY A 181 14.31 -23.66 -14.84
C GLY A 181 14.38 -24.46 -13.53
N GLY A 182 13.34 -24.39 -12.68
CA GLY A 182 13.28 -25.08 -11.40
C GLY A 182 14.04 -24.37 -10.26
N ALA A 183 14.47 -23.12 -10.44
CA ALA A 183 15.18 -22.34 -9.43
C ALA A 183 14.55 -20.96 -9.24
N LEU A 184 14.60 -20.45 -8.00
CA LEU A 184 14.25 -19.06 -7.69
C LEU A 184 15.38 -18.14 -8.16
N SER A 185 15.07 -17.23 -9.09
CA SER A 185 16.05 -16.35 -9.69
C SER A 185 15.53 -14.93 -9.89
N LEU A 186 16.43 -13.96 -9.98
CA LEU A 186 16.10 -12.61 -10.38
C LEU A 186 15.57 -12.61 -11.82
N ARG A 187 14.37 -12.09 -12.02
CA ARG A 187 13.72 -11.96 -13.32
C ARG A 187 13.86 -10.55 -13.90
N GLY A 188 13.95 -9.57 -13.04
CA GLY A 188 14.15 -8.18 -13.42
C GLY A 188 14.37 -7.29 -12.21
N ALA A 189 14.92 -6.11 -12.46
CA ALA A 189 15.06 -5.10 -11.41
C ALA A 189 14.90 -3.72 -12.00
N GLY A 190 14.29 -2.83 -11.23
CA GLY A 190 14.29 -1.41 -11.50
C GLY A 190 15.63 -0.75 -11.24
N SER A 191 15.74 0.54 -11.54
CA SER A 191 16.94 1.33 -11.30
C SER A 191 17.19 1.51 -9.80
N GLU A 192 18.46 1.49 -9.41
CA GLU A 192 18.88 1.81 -8.05
C GLU A 192 18.65 3.29 -7.73
N ASN A 193 18.46 3.61 -6.46
CA ASN A 193 18.08 4.96 -6.00
C ASN A 193 19.25 5.96 -5.91
N GLY A 194 20.36 5.65 -6.57
CA GLY A 194 21.49 6.50 -6.89
C GLY A 194 22.69 6.43 -5.96
N ARG A 195 22.54 6.07 -4.69
CA ARG A 195 23.66 5.88 -3.74
C ARG A 195 23.21 5.08 -2.52
N THR A 196 24.17 4.57 -1.76
CA THR A 196 23.94 3.88 -0.50
C THR A 196 23.01 4.66 0.44
N ASN A 197 22.24 3.98 1.25
CA ASN A 197 21.27 4.52 2.22
C ASN A 197 20.20 5.42 1.60
N ARG A 198 19.95 5.30 0.31
CA ARG A 198 18.74 5.83 -0.32
C ARG A 198 17.75 4.70 -0.53
N TRP A 199 16.67 4.81 0.20
CA TRP A 199 15.62 3.79 0.24
C TRP A 199 14.40 4.21 -0.59
N LEU A 200 13.57 3.25 -0.91
CA LEU A 200 12.27 3.42 -1.53
C LEU A 200 11.26 2.51 -0.82
N ASN A 201 9.98 2.85 -0.88
CA ASN A 201 8.92 1.97 -0.41
C ASN A 201 7.88 1.75 -1.52
N ILE A 202 7.34 0.52 -1.58
CA ILE A 202 6.24 0.16 -2.47
C ILE A 202 4.95 0.75 -1.91
N ALA A 203 4.18 1.42 -2.77
CA ALA A 203 2.92 2.06 -2.42
C ALA A 203 1.70 1.22 -2.76
N GLY A 204 1.79 0.37 -3.78
CA GLY A 204 0.69 -0.51 -4.17
C GLY A 204 0.77 -0.95 -5.62
N PHE A 205 -0.26 -1.69 -6.03
CA PHE A 205 -0.39 -2.27 -7.36
C PHE A 205 -1.73 -1.86 -7.97
N LEU A 206 -1.72 -1.48 -9.23
CA LEU A 206 -2.93 -1.20 -10.00
C LEU A 206 -2.96 -2.12 -11.23
N PRO A 207 -4.14 -2.56 -11.66
CA PRO A 207 -4.26 -3.31 -12.92
C PRO A 207 -3.64 -2.53 -14.08
N SER A 208 -2.81 -3.20 -14.87
CA SER A 208 -2.32 -2.70 -16.15
C SER A 208 -3.33 -3.05 -17.26
N GLY A 209 -3.33 -2.27 -18.33
CA GLY A 209 -4.28 -2.49 -19.44
C GLY A 209 -4.09 -3.79 -20.23
N ASP A 210 -3.04 -4.54 -19.92
CA ASP A 210 -2.61 -5.77 -20.60
C ASP A 210 -2.79 -7.05 -19.77
N GLY A 211 -3.53 -6.97 -18.67
CA GLY A 211 -3.90 -8.11 -17.81
C GLY A 211 -2.97 -8.37 -16.63
N GLY A 212 -1.87 -7.63 -16.52
CA GLY A 212 -0.97 -7.69 -15.37
C GLY A 212 -1.21 -6.57 -14.36
N LEU A 213 -0.17 -6.24 -13.60
CA LEU A 213 -0.17 -5.20 -12.58
C LEU A 213 0.98 -4.20 -12.83
N THR A 214 0.68 -2.92 -12.62
CA THR A 214 1.71 -1.88 -12.50
C THR A 214 1.96 -1.62 -11.03
N LEU A 215 3.22 -1.77 -10.60
CA LEU A 215 3.67 -1.39 -9.27
C LEU A 215 3.88 0.12 -9.19
N TYR A 216 3.49 0.72 -8.09
CA TYR A 216 3.79 2.11 -7.73
C TYR A 216 4.61 2.15 -6.45
N GLY A 217 5.56 3.06 -6.37
CA GLY A 217 6.41 3.23 -5.20
C GLY A 217 6.89 4.67 -5.05
N VAL A 218 7.41 4.97 -3.87
CA VAL A 218 7.98 6.30 -3.56
C VAL A 218 9.48 6.16 -3.34
N ARG A 219 10.26 6.83 -4.17
CA ARG A 219 11.70 6.99 -3.97
C ARG A 219 11.97 8.05 -2.93
N THR A 220 12.91 7.79 -2.03
CA THR A 220 13.32 8.72 -0.95
C THR A 220 12.14 9.29 -0.17
N PRO A 221 11.22 8.46 0.41
CA PRO A 221 9.99 8.93 1.06
C PRO A 221 10.25 9.88 2.23
N HIS A 222 11.45 9.93 2.76
CA HIS A 222 11.82 10.76 3.91
C HIS A 222 12.36 12.15 3.52
N ILE A 223 12.87 12.29 2.29
CA ILE A 223 13.58 13.49 1.81
C ILE A 223 13.20 13.84 0.37
N GLY A 224 12.05 14.46 0.17
CA GLY A 224 11.57 14.84 -1.16
C GLY A 224 11.07 13.65 -1.97
N GLY A 225 10.10 12.92 -1.40
CA GLY A 225 9.52 11.73 -2.01
C GLY A 225 8.98 11.96 -3.42
N ARG A 226 9.28 11.03 -4.30
CA ARG A 226 8.90 11.06 -5.72
C ARG A 226 8.24 9.73 -6.09
N LEU A 227 7.03 9.82 -6.62
CA LEU A 227 6.29 8.66 -7.12
C LEU A 227 6.92 8.16 -8.40
N PHE A 228 7.10 6.84 -8.48
CA PHE A 228 7.48 6.14 -9.70
C PHE A 228 6.52 4.96 -9.93
N SER A 229 6.49 4.44 -11.17
CA SER A 229 5.85 3.18 -11.49
C SER A 229 6.86 2.21 -12.10
N LEU A 230 6.55 0.90 -11.97
CA LEU A 230 7.29 -0.18 -12.55
C LEU A 230 6.31 -1.18 -13.16
N GLY A 231 6.47 -1.43 -14.45
CA GLY A 231 5.86 -2.54 -15.17
C GLY A 231 6.86 -3.68 -15.32
N PHE A 232 6.37 -4.89 -15.33
CA PHE A 232 7.16 -6.11 -15.57
C PHE A 232 6.43 -6.98 -16.60
N ARG A 233 7.15 -7.44 -17.62
CA ARG A 233 6.62 -8.37 -18.61
C ARG A 233 7.74 -9.18 -19.25
N ASP A 234 7.61 -10.50 -19.27
CA ASP A 234 8.57 -11.41 -19.91
C ASP A 234 10.04 -11.18 -19.50
N GLY A 235 10.28 -10.80 -18.25
CA GLY A 235 11.61 -10.47 -17.72
C GLY A 235 12.10 -9.05 -18.04
N VAL A 236 11.28 -8.25 -18.72
CA VAL A 236 11.60 -6.84 -19.02
C VAL A 236 10.92 -5.94 -18.00
N VAL A 237 11.72 -5.07 -17.38
CA VAL A 237 11.25 -4.02 -16.47
C VAL A 237 11.18 -2.70 -17.23
N THR A 238 10.06 -2.02 -17.10
CA THR A 238 9.85 -0.65 -17.56
C THR A 238 9.58 0.26 -16.36
N GLU A 239 10.25 1.41 -16.30
CA GLU A 239 10.05 2.39 -15.22
C GLU A 239 9.61 3.73 -15.77
N GLN A 240 8.69 4.37 -15.03
CA GLN A 240 8.41 5.80 -15.18
C GLN A 240 8.74 6.47 -13.86
N ASN A 241 9.70 7.37 -13.86
CA ASN A 241 10.10 8.13 -12.69
C ASN A 241 9.40 9.49 -12.63
N ASP A 242 9.39 10.09 -11.45
CA ASP A 242 8.89 11.46 -11.19
C ASP A 242 7.45 11.73 -11.65
N ILE A 243 6.57 10.73 -11.51
CA ILE A 243 5.14 10.84 -11.82
C ILE A 243 4.49 11.94 -10.97
N ALA A 244 4.88 12.02 -9.70
CA ALA A 244 4.50 13.08 -8.77
C ALA A 244 5.60 13.32 -7.75
N THR A 245 5.66 14.53 -7.23
CA THR A 245 6.54 14.95 -6.12
C THR A 245 5.72 15.31 -4.90
N ASP A 246 6.36 15.66 -3.79
CA ASP A 246 5.67 15.99 -2.53
C ASP A 246 4.75 14.85 -2.06
N VAL A 247 5.26 13.64 -2.09
CA VAL A 247 4.60 12.43 -1.59
C VAL A 247 5.50 11.70 -0.61
N SER A 248 4.89 10.97 0.31
CA SER A 248 5.58 10.08 1.24
C SER A 248 4.76 8.80 1.39
N ASN A 249 5.35 7.73 1.88
CA ASN A 249 4.62 6.53 2.30
C ASN A 249 5.38 5.76 3.38
N HIS A 250 6.30 6.47 4.08
CA HIS A 250 7.06 5.87 5.18
C HIS A 250 7.70 6.94 6.06
N ILE A 251 7.90 6.61 7.32
CA ILE A 251 8.60 7.41 8.33
C ILE A 251 9.89 6.71 8.70
N ILE A 252 11.03 7.39 8.62
CA ILE A 252 12.31 6.78 8.91
C ILE A 252 12.34 6.17 10.33
N GLY A 253 12.83 4.94 10.43
CA GLY A 253 12.85 4.17 11.68
C GLY A 253 11.53 3.51 12.05
N SER A 254 10.45 3.72 11.28
CA SER A 254 9.17 3.06 11.49
C SER A 254 9.11 1.69 10.82
N ARG A 255 8.31 0.79 11.40
CA ARG A 255 7.91 -0.47 10.75
C ARG A 255 6.56 -0.39 10.06
N GLU A 256 5.93 0.78 10.07
CA GLU A 256 4.68 1.01 9.37
C GLU A 256 4.96 1.26 7.88
N LEU A 257 4.63 0.28 7.05
CA LEU A 257 4.81 0.29 5.59
C LEU A 257 3.50 0.59 4.83
N GLY A 258 2.39 0.71 5.54
CA GLY A 258 1.03 0.88 5.01
C GLY A 258 0.58 2.33 4.86
N LEU A 259 1.47 3.33 4.86
CA LEU A 259 1.13 4.74 4.62
C LEU A 259 0.78 5.01 3.14
N SER A 260 0.05 4.10 2.54
CA SER A 260 -0.51 4.21 1.19
C SER A 260 -1.66 3.23 1.03
N ALA A 261 -2.61 3.54 0.15
CA ALA A 261 -3.72 2.66 -0.17
C ALA A 261 -4.04 2.65 -1.66
N VAL A 262 -4.50 1.51 -2.15
CA VAL A 262 -5.09 1.36 -3.48
C VAL A 262 -6.48 0.76 -3.35
N GLY A 263 -7.48 1.41 -3.93
CA GLY A 263 -8.84 0.89 -3.95
C GLY A 263 -9.88 1.93 -4.32
N LYS A 264 -11.16 1.56 -4.22
CA LYS A 264 -12.26 2.44 -4.60
C LYS A 264 -12.46 3.55 -3.56
N PHE A 265 -12.34 4.79 -4.01
CA PHE A 265 -12.68 5.98 -3.24
C PHE A 265 -13.47 6.94 -4.15
N GLY A 266 -14.68 7.32 -3.75
CA GLY A 266 -15.54 8.19 -4.56
C GLY A 266 -15.85 7.63 -5.96
N GLY A 267 -16.09 6.31 -6.05
CA GLY A 267 -16.48 5.65 -7.30
C GLY A 267 -15.34 5.30 -8.26
N ARG A 268 -14.09 5.64 -7.94
CA ARG A 268 -12.89 5.35 -8.75
C ARG A 268 -11.88 4.57 -7.97
N VAL A 269 -11.09 3.74 -8.65
CA VAL A 269 -9.88 3.15 -8.07
C VAL A 269 -8.81 4.23 -8.03
N GLU A 270 -8.31 4.51 -6.83
CA GLU A 270 -7.31 5.54 -6.56
C GLU A 270 -6.06 4.91 -5.93
N LEU A 271 -4.90 5.49 -6.22
CA LEU A 271 -3.72 5.38 -5.39
C LEU A 271 -3.71 6.59 -4.45
N VAL A 272 -3.70 6.33 -3.16
CA VAL A 272 -3.71 7.36 -2.12
C VAL A 272 -2.38 7.35 -1.38
N LEU A 273 -1.77 8.52 -1.30
CA LEU A 273 -0.50 8.75 -0.61
C LEU A 273 -0.61 9.99 0.28
N PRO A 274 0.09 10.07 1.40
CA PRO A 274 0.25 11.34 2.10
C PRO A 274 1.20 12.28 1.33
N SER A 275 1.01 13.58 1.52
CA SER A 275 2.03 14.59 1.18
C SER A 275 3.32 14.34 1.96
N GLN A 276 4.43 14.98 1.59
CA GLN A 276 5.73 14.81 2.27
C GLN A 276 5.66 15.16 3.77
N ASP A 277 4.85 16.14 4.15
CA ASP A 277 4.59 16.53 5.55
C ASP A 277 3.52 15.66 6.23
N ARG A 278 2.89 14.76 5.49
CA ARG A 278 1.82 13.84 5.91
C ARG A 278 0.54 14.52 6.43
N LYS A 279 0.31 15.79 6.08
CA LYS A 279 -0.87 16.55 6.48
C LYS A 279 -1.96 16.62 5.42
N ARG A 280 -1.74 16.01 4.26
CA ARG A 280 -2.73 15.91 3.18
C ARG A 280 -2.72 14.50 2.60
N LEU A 281 -3.87 14.01 2.17
CA LEU A 281 -3.96 12.86 1.27
C LEU A 281 -3.93 13.35 -0.17
N ARG A 282 -3.13 12.70 -0.98
CA ARG A 282 -2.89 13.01 -2.38
C ARG A 282 -3.36 11.86 -3.28
N PHE A 283 -3.81 12.21 -4.47
CA PHE A 283 -4.31 11.29 -5.48
C PHE A 283 -3.52 11.47 -6.78
N PRO A 284 -2.25 11.08 -6.81
CA PRO A 284 -1.30 11.49 -7.85
C PRO A 284 -1.59 10.94 -9.25
N LEU A 285 -2.48 9.95 -9.37
CA LEU A 285 -2.86 9.34 -10.65
C LEU A 285 -4.21 9.84 -11.17
N SER A 286 -4.85 10.78 -10.49
CA SER A 286 -6.13 11.35 -10.88
C SER A 286 -6.14 12.87 -10.72
N ASN A 287 -7.23 13.50 -11.17
CA ASN A 287 -7.46 14.95 -11.01
C ASN A 287 -8.19 15.29 -9.71
N ARG A 288 -8.23 14.35 -8.74
CA ARG A 288 -8.84 14.61 -7.43
C ARG A 288 -7.99 15.61 -6.66
N ALA A 289 -8.64 16.58 -6.05
CA ALA A 289 -7.97 17.53 -5.17
C ALA A 289 -7.40 16.84 -3.92
N ASP A 290 -6.28 17.33 -3.42
CA ASP A 290 -5.70 16.90 -2.15
C ASP A 290 -6.70 17.13 -1.01
N ILE A 291 -6.72 16.24 -0.03
CA ILE A 291 -7.58 16.33 1.16
C ILE A 291 -6.72 16.72 2.35
N THR A 292 -7.00 17.87 2.96
CA THR A 292 -6.31 18.33 4.17
C THR A 292 -6.75 17.50 5.37
N LEU A 293 -5.80 17.07 6.18
CA LEU A 293 -6.00 16.29 7.40
C LEU A 293 -5.88 17.18 8.65
N PRO A 294 -6.46 16.78 9.79
CA PRO A 294 -6.37 17.55 11.04
C PRO A 294 -4.96 17.58 11.63
N GLY A 295 -4.11 16.63 11.25
CA GLY A 295 -2.72 16.51 11.68
C GLY A 295 -1.90 15.65 10.73
N ALA A 296 -0.60 15.55 11.00
CA ALA A 296 0.26 14.60 10.28
C ALA A 296 -0.09 13.16 10.68
N ILE A 297 -0.21 12.26 9.70
CA ILE A 297 -0.51 10.85 9.93
C ILE A 297 0.76 10.02 10.09
N ASP A 298 0.69 8.94 10.86
CA ASP A 298 1.78 7.97 11.05
C ASP A 298 1.30 6.50 11.03
N GLN A 299 0.00 6.28 10.91
CA GLN A 299 -0.60 4.96 10.81
C GLN A 299 -1.02 4.65 9.36
N ALA A 300 -1.23 3.36 9.08
CA ALA A 300 -1.66 2.89 7.78
C ALA A 300 -2.86 3.70 7.23
N ILE A 301 -2.88 3.90 5.91
CA ILE A 301 -4.07 4.36 5.20
C ILE A 301 -4.82 3.11 4.74
N ALA A 302 -6.05 2.95 5.19
CA ALA A 302 -6.89 1.81 4.85
C ALA A 302 -8.18 2.25 4.15
N LEU A 303 -8.78 1.33 3.42
CA LEU A 303 -10.07 1.51 2.76
C LEU A 303 -11.11 0.61 3.43
N LEU A 304 -12.24 1.19 3.80
CA LEU A 304 -13.40 0.48 4.30
C LEU A 304 -14.65 1.02 3.60
N GLU A 305 -15.30 0.18 2.79
CA GLU A 305 -16.54 0.47 2.07
C GLU A 305 -16.53 1.84 1.34
N GLY A 306 -15.41 2.15 0.70
CA GLY A 306 -15.24 3.39 -0.07
C GLY A 306 -14.88 4.63 0.75
N GLN A 307 -14.63 4.49 2.04
CA GLN A 307 -14.07 5.50 2.92
C GLN A 307 -12.58 5.22 3.17
N LEU A 308 -11.79 6.27 3.39
CA LEU A 308 -10.41 6.14 3.85
C LEU A 308 -10.36 6.30 5.36
N VAL A 309 -9.54 5.48 5.99
CA VAL A 309 -9.29 5.51 7.45
C VAL A 309 -7.79 5.58 7.69
N THR A 310 -7.38 6.45 8.59
CA THR A 310 -6.00 6.57 9.05
C THR A 310 -5.97 7.15 10.47
N ALA A 311 -4.80 7.35 11.06
CA ALA A 311 -4.68 8.08 12.31
C ALA A 311 -3.51 9.07 12.28
N THR A 312 -3.66 10.14 13.04
CA THR A 312 -2.63 11.17 13.21
C THR A 312 -1.61 10.78 14.28
N VAL A 313 -0.48 11.45 14.29
CA VAL A 313 0.64 11.22 15.24
C VAL A 313 0.21 11.31 16.71
N ASP A 314 -0.83 12.07 17.02
CA ASP A 314 -1.42 12.15 18.37
C ASP A 314 -2.44 11.04 18.65
N GLY A 315 -2.62 10.10 17.71
CA GLY A 315 -3.51 8.96 17.84
C GLY A 315 -4.98 9.25 17.56
N THR A 316 -5.31 10.39 16.95
CA THR A 316 -6.68 10.69 16.52
C THR A 316 -7.04 9.85 15.30
N LEU A 317 -8.11 9.03 15.42
CA LEU A 317 -8.66 8.30 14.27
C LEU A 317 -9.34 9.27 13.31
N VAL A 318 -9.03 9.17 12.02
CA VAL A 318 -9.57 10.04 10.98
C VAL A 318 -10.28 9.20 9.92
N VAL A 319 -11.54 9.52 9.67
CA VAL A 319 -12.37 8.94 8.62
C VAL A 319 -12.60 9.99 7.54
N ILE A 320 -12.35 9.60 6.30
CA ILE A 320 -12.51 10.48 5.14
C ILE A 320 -13.55 9.85 4.21
N SER A 321 -14.68 10.54 4.03
CA SER A 321 -15.72 10.16 3.07
C SER A 321 -15.53 10.91 1.74
N PRO A 322 -15.83 10.27 0.61
CA PRO A 322 -15.65 10.85 -0.73
C PRO A 322 -16.62 11.98 -1.05
#